data_c69c1ebd098f9563d12a467fb81074dc
#
_entry.id   c69c1ebd098f9563d12a467fb81074dc
#
_cell.length_a   1.000
_cell.length_b   1.000
_cell.length_c   1.000
_cell.angle_alpha   90.00
_cell.angle_beta   90.00
_cell.angle_gamma   90.00
#
_symmetry.space_group_name_H-M   'P 1'
#
loop_
_entity.id
_entity.type
_entity.pdbx_description
1 polymer ?
#
loop_
_entity_poly.entity_id
_entity_poly.type
_entity_poly.pdbx_seq_one_letter_code
_entity_poly.pdbx_strand_id
1 'polypeptide(L)'
;MTTAPTTSIPTLDEATAPPPAAVSAPVHLLRVDSPIGRIEITADEHAITSLAIERDGHLPHDQLTESSNAVLESAAAQLAEYFAGERHDFDLPLNLAGTQFQRAVWAELARLKFGDVSSYGAIGLATGRPTAGRAVGGAIGANPVPIIIGCHRVLAANRKITGYSGGRGIPTKVWLLDHESIAHL
;
A
#
# COMPACT_ATOMS: atom_id res chain seq x y z
N MET A 1 -52.13 38.87 -26.74
CA MET A 1 -50.74 38.45 -27.01
C MET A 1 -50.01 38.59 -25.70
N THR A 2 -49.90 37.45 -24.97
CA THR A 2 -49.28 37.44 -23.63
C THR A 2 -48.00 36.61 -23.77
N THR A 3 -46.86 37.28 -23.63
CA THR A 3 -45.53 36.65 -23.64
C THR A 3 -45.23 36.07 -22.27
N ALA A 4 -44.96 34.78 -22.21
CA ALA A 4 -44.47 34.09 -21.02
C ALA A 4 -42.97 34.38 -20.77
N PRO A 5 -42.53 34.48 -19.51
CA PRO A 5 -41.12 34.66 -19.21
C PRO A 5 -40.39 33.29 -19.26
N THR A 6 -39.25 33.28 -19.98
CA THR A 6 -38.31 32.13 -20.01
C THR A 6 -37.53 32.12 -18.71
N THR A 7 -37.72 31.06 -17.90
CA THR A 7 -36.93 30.80 -16.70
C THR A 7 -35.62 30.15 -17.10
N SER A 8 -34.53 30.88 -16.93
CA SER A 8 -33.15 30.28 -17.07
C SER A 8 -32.83 29.42 -15.85
N ILE A 9 -32.50 28.16 -16.12
CA ILE A 9 -32.00 27.23 -15.10
C ILE A 9 -30.50 27.55 -14.87
N PRO A 10 -30.05 27.78 -13.63
CA PRO A 10 -28.60 27.96 -13.37
C PRO A 10 -27.89 26.63 -13.57
N THR A 11 -26.85 26.66 -14.39
CA THR A 11 -25.88 25.59 -14.56
C THR A 11 -25.21 25.28 -13.22
N LEU A 12 -25.28 24.01 -12.79
CA LEU A 12 -24.55 23.55 -11.63
C LEU A 12 -23.05 23.72 -11.84
N ASP A 13 -22.49 24.53 -10.96
CA ASP A 13 -21.07 24.82 -10.85
C ASP A 13 -20.28 23.49 -10.74
N GLU A 14 -19.36 23.30 -11.66
CA GLU A 14 -18.47 22.14 -11.72
C GLU A 14 -17.57 22.22 -10.50
N ALA A 15 -17.89 21.45 -9.47
CA ALA A 15 -17.13 21.37 -8.23
C ALA A 15 -15.70 20.92 -8.54
N THR A 16 -14.82 21.91 -8.66
CA THR A 16 -13.37 21.71 -8.78
C THR A 16 -12.91 20.82 -7.63
N ALA A 17 -12.49 19.59 -7.95
CA ALA A 17 -11.89 18.71 -6.97
C ALA A 17 -10.69 19.42 -6.31
N PRO A 18 -10.53 19.35 -4.98
CA PRO A 18 -9.39 19.96 -4.33
C PRO A 18 -8.10 19.40 -4.94
N PRO A 19 -7.05 20.23 -5.12
CA PRO A 19 -5.78 19.77 -5.64
C PRO A 19 -5.25 18.65 -4.75
N PRO A 20 -4.52 17.66 -5.31
CA PRO A 20 -3.90 16.61 -4.50
C PRO A 20 -3.03 17.28 -3.44
N ALA A 21 -3.21 16.89 -2.19
CA ALA A 21 -2.43 17.41 -1.08
C ALA A 21 -0.95 17.26 -1.44
N ALA A 22 -0.21 18.37 -1.37
CA ALA A 22 1.23 18.35 -1.59
C ALA A 22 1.82 17.30 -0.63
N VAL A 23 2.52 16.32 -1.20
CA VAL A 23 3.21 15.31 -0.40
C VAL A 23 4.31 16.06 0.35
N SER A 24 4.07 16.37 1.61
CA SER A 24 5.09 16.95 2.49
C SER A 24 6.25 15.98 2.59
N ALA A 25 7.49 16.49 2.63
CA ALA A 25 8.65 15.65 2.89
C ALA A 25 8.42 14.88 4.21
N PRO A 26 8.87 13.61 4.30
CA PRO A 26 8.72 12.83 5.53
C PRO A 26 9.46 13.50 6.68
N VAL A 27 8.90 13.40 7.88
CA VAL A 27 9.54 13.95 9.08
C VAL A 27 10.77 13.14 9.45
N HIS A 28 10.66 11.79 9.34
CA HIS A 28 11.73 10.85 9.59
C HIS A 28 11.85 9.85 8.45
N LEU A 29 13.09 9.44 8.16
CA LEU A 29 13.45 8.57 7.05
C LEU A 29 14.61 7.66 7.43
N LEU A 30 14.48 6.37 7.16
CA LEU A 30 15.52 5.37 7.32
C LEU A 30 15.54 4.42 6.11
N ARG A 31 16.74 4.00 5.70
CA ARG A 31 16.94 2.99 4.64
C ARG A 31 17.59 1.75 5.22
N VAL A 32 17.14 0.60 4.77
CA VAL A 32 17.70 -0.69 5.16
C VAL A 32 17.93 -1.56 3.93
N ASP A 33 18.99 -2.36 3.94
CA ASP A 33 19.23 -3.36 2.92
C ASP A 33 18.33 -4.57 3.12
N SER A 34 17.91 -5.19 2.01
CA SER A 34 17.11 -6.41 2.06
C SER A 34 17.39 -7.33 0.86
N PRO A 35 16.96 -8.62 0.90
CA PRO A 35 17.10 -9.54 -0.22
C PRO A 35 16.35 -9.11 -1.50
N ILE A 36 15.41 -8.17 -1.37
CA ILE A 36 14.59 -7.67 -2.50
C ILE A 36 14.98 -6.27 -2.97
N GLY A 37 16.11 -5.74 -2.49
CA GLY A 37 16.62 -4.39 -2.74
C GLY A 37 16.57 -3.51 -1.49
N ARG A 38 17.04 -2.26 -1.61
CA ARG A 38 16.96 -1.30 -0.51
C ARG A 38 15.50 -0.99 -0.20
N ILE A 39 15.20 -0.82 1.07
CA ILE A 39 13.87 -0.42 1.55
C ILE A 39 14.01 0.94 2.22
N GLU A 40 13.15 1.87 1.84
CA GLU A 40 13.00 3.16 2.47
C GLU A 40 11.74 3.16 3.32
N ILE A 41 11.87 3.56 4.58
CA ILE A 41 10.76 3.65 5.52
C ILE A 41 10.65 5.10 5.96
N THR A 42 9.44 5.64 5.95
CA THR A 42 9.16 6.98 6.47
C THR A 42 8.21 6.92 7.65
N ALA A 43 8.36 7.87 8.57
CA ALA A 43 7.51 7.99 9.75
C ALA A 43 7.23 9.46 10.07
N ASP A 44 6.12 9.70 10.74
CA ASP A 44 5.94 10.88 11.59
C ASP A 44 6.53 10.62 12.99
N GLU A 45 6.25 11.48 13.95
CA GLU A 45 6.77 11.35 15.33
C GLU A 45 6.34 10.04 16.02
N HIS A 46 5.25 9.39 15.57
CA HIS A 46 4.58 8.33 16.32
C HIS A 46 4.29 7.06 15.52
N ALA A 47 4.30 7.12 14.19
CA ALA A 47 3.84 6.02 13.34
C ALA A 47 4.53 5.98 11.98
N ILE A 48 4.62 4.79 11.38
CA ILE A 48 5.07 4.60 10.01
C ILE A 48 4.03 5.19 9.05
N THR A 49 4.51 5.96 8.08
CA THR A 49 3.67 6.61 7.06
C THR A 49 3.80 5.96 5.68
N SER A 50 4.99 5.45 5.34
CA SER A 50 5.19 4.67 4.11
C SER A 50 6.38 3.71 4.18
N LEU A 51 6.38 2.73 3.27
CA LEU A 51 7.49 1.85 2.98
C LEU A 51 7.61 1.70 1.47
N ALA A 52 8.76 2.01 0.92
CA ALA A 52 9.07 1.82 -0.50
C ALA A 52 10.18 0.80 -0.67
N ILE A 53 10.05 -0.06 -1.68
CA ILE A 53 11.09 -1.00 -2.10
C ILE A 53 11.75 -0.42 -3.34
N GLU A 54 13.07 -0.41 -3.39
CA GLU A 54 13.87 0.10 -4.48
C GLU A 54 13.40 -0.42 -5.85
N ARG A 55 13.29 0.50 -6.80
CA ARG A 55 12.98 0.18 -8.19
C ARG A 55 14.03 0.79 -9.11
N ASP A 56 14.67 -0.03 -9.93
CA ASP A 56 15.67 0.41 -10.92
C ASP A 56 16.81 1.24 -10.30
N GLY A 57 17.22 0.92 -9.06
CA GLY A 57 18.25 1.63 -8.32
C GLY A 57 17.79 2.90 -7.62
N HIS A 58 16.49 3.20 -7.60
CA HIS A 58 15.93 4.43 -7.04
C HIS A 58 14.93 4.18 -5.92
N LEU A 59 14.97 5.08 -4.93
CA LEU A 59 14.00 5.22 -3.85
C LEU A 59 13.34 6.61 -3.93
N PRO A 60 12.12 6.78 -3.39
CA PRO A 60 11.37 8.04 -3.51
C PRO A 60 12.12 9.27 -3.00
N HIS A 61 12.95 9.13 -1.98
CA HIS A 61 13.62 10.24 -1.32
C HIS A 61 15.15 10.06 -1.30
N ASP A 62 15.76 9.48 -2.34
CA ASP A 62 17.20 9.21 -2.42
C ASP A 62 18.09 10.44 -2.13
N GLN A 63 17.60 11.65 -2.40
CA GLN A 63 18.33 12.90 -2.16
C GLN A 63 18.17 13.45 -0.73
N LEU A 64 17.30 12.88 0.09
CA LEU A 64 17.14 13.31 1.47
C LEU A 64 18.10 12.58 2.40
N THR A 65 18.63 13.31 3.38
CA THR A 65 19.43 12.71 4.46
C THR A 65 18.52 11.90 5.39
N GLU A 66 19.01 10.77 5.85
CA GLU A 66 18.32 9.95 6.84
C GLU A 66 18.19 10.70 8.17
N SER A 67 17.03 10.53 8.80
CA SER A 67 16.72 11.03 10.13
C SER A 67 15.87 9.99 10.83
N SER A 68 16.50 9.12 11.61
CA SER A 68 15.81 8.01 12.30
C SER A 68 15.09 8.49 13.57
N ASN A 69 14.11 7.69 13.99
CA ASN A 69 13.48 7.76 15.30
C ASN A 69 13.19 6.33 15.81
N ALA A 70 12.71 6.21 17.03
CA ALA A 70 12.46 4.90 17.66
C ALA A 70 11.47 4.02 16.86
N VAL A 71 10.51 4.63 16.17
CA VAL A 71 9.53 3.91 15.33
C VAL A 71 10.21 3.28 14.12
N LEU A 72 11.09 4.03 13.44
CA LEU A 72 11.85 3.54 12.30
C LEU A 72 12.88 2.47 12.69
N GLU A 73 13.53 2.63 13.83
CA GLU A 73 14.46 1.61 14.35
C GLU A 73 13.74 0.31 14.68
N SER A 74 12.56 0.38 15.30
CA SER A 74 11.71 -0.79 15.53
C SER A 74 11.27 -1.44 14.21
N ALA A 75 10.90 -0.65 13.21
CA ALA A 75 10.52 -1.16 11.89
C ALA A 75 11.69 -1.85 11.19
N ALA A 76 12.89 -1.26 11.23
CA ALA A 76 14.10 -1.85 10.67
C ALA A 76 14.45 -3.19 11.32
N ALA A 77 14.38 -3.27 12.67
CA ALA A 77 14.61 -4.52 13.39
C ALA A 77 13.59 -5.60 13.02
N GLN A 78 12.29 -5.26 13.00
CA GLN A 78 11.24 -6.21 12.64
C GLN A 78 11.32 -6.67 11.18
N LEU A 79 11.73 -5.81 10.26
CA LEU A 79 11.99 -6.20 8.86
C LEU A 79 13.19 -7.15 8.75
N ALA A 80 14.27 -6.90 9.49
CA ALA A 80 15.42 -7.79 9.51
C ALA A 80 15.04 -9.19 10.02
N GLU A 81 14.27 -9.28 11.11
CA GLU A 81 13.74 -10.54 11.63
C GLU A 81 12.78 -11.23 10.63
N TYR A 82 11.93 -10.46 9.93
CA TYR A 82 11.05 -11.01 8.87
C TYR A 82 11.87 -11.63 7.75
N PHE A 83 12.86 -10.93 7.21
CA PHE A 83 13.71 -11.45 6.14
C PHE A 83 14.61 -12.62 6.58
N ALA A 84 14.91 -12.72 7.88
CA ALA A 84 15.58 -13.89 8.46
C ALA A 84 14.64 -15.10 8.67
N GLY A 85 13.31 -14.93 8.49
CA GLY A 85 12.33 -15.97 8.74
C GLY A 85 12.00 -16.18 10.22
N GLU A 86 12.40 -15.23 11.08
CA GLU A 86 12.22 -15.30 12.54
C GLU A 86 10.94 -14.59 12.99
N ARG A 87 10.40 -13.69 12.17
CA ARG A 87 9.18 -12.91 12.44
C ARG A 87 8.10 -13.15 11.38
N HIS A 88 6.88 -13.35 11.84
CA HIS A 88 5.71 -13.56 10.99
C HIS A 88 4.67 -12.44 11.05
N ASP A 89 4.68 -11.62 12.10
CA ASP A 89 3.74 -10.53 12.33
C ASP A 89 4.49 -9.24 12.68
N PHE A 90 3.99 -8.11 12.20
CA PHE A 90 4.55 -6.79 12.53
C PHE A 90 3.73 -6.12 13.63
N ASP A 91 4.43 -5.59 14.64
CA ASP A 91 3.85 -4.78 15.72
C ASP A 91 4.38 -3.34 15.60
N LEU A 92 3.79 -2.59 14.69
CA LEU A 92 4.21 -1.24 14.33
C LEU A 92 3.00 -0.29 14.26
N PRO A 93 3.07 0.88 14.84
CA PRO A 93 2.04 1.90 14.67
C PRO A 93 2.06 2.42 13.22
N LEU A 94 0.88 2.46 12.58
CA LEU A 94 0.72 2.89 11.19
C LEU A 94 -0.20 4.11 11.10
N ASN A 95 0.23 5.13 10.37
CA ASN A 95 -0.56 6.31 10.02
C ASN A 95 -0.66 6.42 8.49
N LEU A 96 -1.69 5.80 7.91
CA LEU A 96 -1.80 5.63 6.46
C LEU A 96 -2.81 6.61 5.85
N ALA A 97 -2.31 7.49 5.01
CA ALA A 97 -3.13 8.37 4.21
C ALA A 97 -3.80 7.59 3.05
N GLY A 98 -5.10 7.80 2.86
CA GLY A 98 -5.84 7.15 1.79
C GLY A 98 -7.34 7.44 1.86
N THR A 99 -8.06 7.09 0.81
CA THR A 99 -9.52 7.17 0.79
C THR A 99 -10.15 6.17 1.77
N GLN A 100 -11.39 6.37 2.14
CA GLN A 100 -12.12 5.44 3.00
C GLN A 100 -12.10 4.01 2.44
N PHE A 101 -12.27 3.88 1.11
CA PHE A 101 -12.23 2.57 0.45
C PHE A 101 -10.84 1.92 0.50
N GLN A 102 -9.78 2.68 0.22
CA GLN A 102 -8.40 2.19 0.33
C GLN A 102 -8.11 1.69 1.75
N ARG A 103 -8.44 2.50 2.77
CA ARG A 103 -8.25 2.09 4.17
C ARG A 103 -9.04 0.82 4.53
N ALA A 104 -10.27 0.66 4.03
CA ALA A 104 -11.05 -0.56 4.24
C ALA A 104 -10.37 -1.78 3.60
N VAL A 105 -9.83 -1.64 2.38
CA VAL A 105 -9.07 -2.70 1.71
C VAL A 105 -7.79 -3.03 2.49
N TRP A 106 -7.02 -2.03 2.91
CA TRP A 106 -5.79 -2.25 3.68
C TRP A 106 -6.05 -2.88 5.05
N ALA A 107 -7.16 -2.56 5.71
CA ALA A 107 -7.59 -3.23 6.94
C ALA A 107 -7.88 -4.73 6.72
N GLU A 108 -8.48 -5.11 5.61
CA GLU A 108 -8.67 -6.53 5.27
C GLU A 108 -7.33 -7.22 4.94
N LEU A 109 -6.43 -6.54 4.22
CA LEU A 109 -5.09 -7.08 3.95
C LEU A 109 -4.28 -7.29 5.24
N ALA A 110 -4.39 -6.40 6.21
CA ALA A 110 -3.69 -6.49 7.50
C ALA A 110 -4.14 -7.68 8.36
N ARG A 111 -5.30 -8.29 8.05
CA ARG A 111 -5.78 -9.51 8.72
C ARG A 111 -5.12 -10.79 8.18
N LEU A 112 -4.54 -10.73 6.98
CA LEU A 112 -3.85 -11.86 6.39
C LEU A 112 -2.53 -12.09 7.14
N LYS A 113 -2.37 -13.29 7.68
CA LYS A 113 -1.15 -13.69 8.39
C LYS A 113 -0.08 -14.18 7.42
N PHE A 114 1.13 -14.34 7.92
CA PHE A 114 2.23 -14.99 7.23
C PHE A 114 1.79 -16.36 6.70
N GLY A 115 2.01 -16.62 5.42
CA GLY A 115 1.58 -17.86 4.75
C GLY A 115 0.12 -17.90 4.30
N ASP A 116 -0.72 -16.94 4.70
CA ASP A 116 -2.09 -16.83 4.20
C ASP A 116 -2.14 -16.34 2.75
N VAL A 117 -3.19 -16.74 2.04
CA VAL A 117 -3.47 -16.23 0.71
C VAL A 117 -4.94 -15.84 0.58
N SER A 118 -5.18 -14.74 -0.09
CA SER A 118 -6.53 -14.26 -0.44
C SER A 118 -6.66 -14.02 -1.94
N SER A 119 -7.86 -13.67 -2.39
CA SER A 119 -8.11 -13.27 -3.77
C SER A 119 -8.70 -11.88 -3.87
N TYR A 120 -8.55 -11.22 -5.03
CA TYR A 120 -9.18 -9.93 -5.30
C TYR A 120 -10.70 -9.96 -5.06
N GLY A 121 -11.35 -11.08 -5.42
CA GLY A 121 -12.78 -11.27 -5.20
C GLY A 121 -13.14 -11.37 -3.70
N ALA A 122 -12.35 -12.10 -2.92
CA ALA A 122 -12.56 -12.24 -1.48
C ALA A 122 -12.40 -10.88 -0.76
N ILE A 123 -11.36 -10.11 -1.08
CA ILE A 123 -11.16 -8.75 -0.56
C ILE A 123 -12.32 -7.83 -1.00
N GLY A 124 -12.76 -7.92 -2.26
CA GLY A 124 -13.90 -7.18 -2.77
C GLY A 124 -15.19 -7.48 -2.01
N LEU A 125 -15.46 -8.75 -1.74
CA LEU A 125 -16.62 -9.17 -0.95
C LEU A 125 -16.56 -8.64 0.48
N ALA A 126 -15.42 -8.79 1.15
CA ALA A 126 -15.22 -8.34 2.53
C ALA A 126 -15.36 -6.80 2.68
N THR A 127 -15.02 -6.05 1.62
CA THR A 127 -15.15 -4.57 1.60
C THR A 127 -16.49 -4.07 1.01
N GLY A 128 -17.47 -4.96 0.81
CA GLY A 128 -18.80 -4.63 0.28
C GLY A 128 -18.82 -4.26 -1.20
N ARG A 129 -17.79 -4.61 -1.98
CA ARG A 129 -17.67 -4.31 -3.41
C ARG A 129 -17.30 -5.56 -4.25
N PRO A 130 -18.15 -6.61 -4.25
CA PRO A 130 -17.82 -7.90 -4.86
C PRO A 130 -17.54 -7.83 -6.38
N THR A 131 -18.11 -6.85 -7.09
CA THR A 131 -17.97 -6.69 -8.54
C THR A 131 -16.91 -5.66 -8.96
N ALA A 132 -16.26 -4.97 -8.00
CA ALA A 132 -15.35 -3.87 -8.27
C ALA A 132 -13.87 -4.31 -8.38
N GLY A 133 -13.58 -5.40 -9.08
CA GLY A 133 -12.24 -6.01 -9.15
C GLY A 133 -11.11 -5.03 -9.51
N ARG A 134 -11.35 -4.10 -10.47
CA ARG A 134 -10.35 -3.06 -10.82
C ARG A 134 -10.12 -2.08 -9.68
N ALA A 135 -11.17 -1.61 -9.01
CA ALA A 135 -11.05 -0.68 -7.89
C ALA A 135 -10.36 -1.35 -6.69
N VAL A 136 -10.67 -2.63 -6.41
CA VAL A 136 -10.00 -3.43 -5.39
C VAL A 136 -8.51 -3.59 -5.73
N GLY A 137 -8.20 -3.97 -6.97
CA GLY A 137 -6.81 -4.09 -7.44
C GLY A 137 -6.03 -2.77 -7.33
N GLY A 138 -6.67 -1.64 -7.69
CA GLY A 138 -6.09 -0.31 -7.52
C GLY A 138 -5.82 0.05 -6.06
N ALA A 139 -6.76 -0.25 -5.16
CA ALA A 139 -6.58 -0.01 -3.72
C ALA A 139 -5.47 -0.91 -3.12
N ILE A 140 -5.37 -2.18 -3.54
CA ILE A 140 -4.30 -3.09 -3.15
C ILE A 140 -2.94 -2.57 -3.65
N GLY A 141 -2.87 -2.13 -4.91
CA GLY A 141 -1.65 -1.58 -5.51
C GLY A 141 -1.21 -0.24 -4.92
N ALA A 142 -2.13 0.51 -4.29
CA ALA A 142 -1.86 1.76 -3.61
C ALA A 142 -1.48 1.57 -2.12
N ASN A 143 -1.26 0.35 -1.65
CA ASN A 143 -0.81 0.08 -0.28
C ASN A 143 0.50 0.83 0.00
N PRO A 144 0.52 1.76 0.98
CA PRO A 144 1.70 2.58 1.24
C PRO A 144 2.79 1.87 2.04
N VAL A 145 2.50 0.70 2.64
CA VAL A 145 3.44 -0.05 3.50
C VAL A 145 3.47 -1.54 3.11
N PRO A 146 3.89 -1.87 1.87
CA PRO A 146 4.01 -3.26 1.45
C PRO A 146 4.91 -4.05 2.41
N ILE A 147 4.76 -5.36 2.49
CA ILE A 147 5.37 -6.28 3.45
C ILE A 147 4.67 -6.18 4.81
N ILE A 148 4.68 -5.02 5.47
CA ILE A 148 3.98 -4.79 6.75
C ILE A 148 2.48 -5.08 6.59
N ILE A 149 1.86 -4.54 5.53
CA ILE A 149 0.54 -4.96 5.07
C ILE A 149 0.72 -5.86 3.84
N GLY A 150 0.42 -7.14 3.98
CA GLY A 150 0.73 -8.21 3.04
C GLY A 150 -0.06 -8.18 1.73
N CYS A 151 0.04 -7.11 0.94
CA CYS A 151 -0.64 -7.03 -0.36
C CYS A 151 -0.11 -8.06 -1.40
N HIS A 152 1.09 -8.60 -1.21
CA HIS A 152 1.64 -9.70 -2.00
C HIS A 152 0.86 -11.01 -1.81
N ARG A 153 0.16 -11.19 -0.68
CA ARG A 153 -0.68 -12.35 -0.33
C ARG A 153 -1.98 -12.43 -1.13
N VAL A 154 -2.27 -11.44 -1.99
CA VAL A 154 -3.47 -11.44 -2.85
C VAL A 154 -3.10 -11.95 -4.24
N LEU A 155 -3.75 -13.03 -4.65
CA LEU A 155 -3.58 -13.69 -5.95
C LEU A 155 -4.91 -13.69 -6.73
N ALA A 156 -4.87 -14.04 -8.01
CA ALA A 156 -6.08 -14.39 -8.74
C ALA A 156 -6.72 -15.67 -8.13
N ALA A 157 -8.01 -15.90 -8.42
CA ALA A 157 -8.73 -17.07 -7.87
C ALA A 157 -8.08 -18.42 -8.23
N ASN A 158 -7.36 -18.48 -9.36
CA ASN A 158 -6.59 -19.64 -9.81
C ASN A 158 -5.12 -19.62 -9.32
N ARG A 159 -4.80 -18.83 -8.32
CA ARG A 159 -3.45 -18.61 -7.74
C ARG A 159 -2.41 -17.99 -8.68
N LYS A 160 -2.81 -17.47 -9.83
CA LYS A 160 -1.91 -16.76 -10.74
C LYS A 160 -1.54 -15.40 -10.17
N ILE A 161 -0.28 -15.03 -10.37
CA ILE A 161 0.22 -13.68 -10.09
C ILE A 161 -0.24 -12.77 -11.23
N THR A 162 -0.97 -11.70 -10.91
CA THR A 162 -1.50 -10.75 -11.92
C THR A 162 -0.80 -9.41 -11.91
N GLY A 163 0.06 -9.13 -10.93
CA GLY A 163 0.81 -7.91 -10.81
C GLY A 163 1.24 -7.61 -9.37
N TYR A 164 2.16 -6.66 -9.25
CA TYR A 164 2.63 -6.10 -7.98
C TYR A 164 3.22 -4.72 -8.21
N SER A 165 2.95 -3.79 -7.30
CA SER A 165 3.42 -2.40 -7.41
C SER A 165 4.77 -2.14 -6.72
N GLY A 166 5.18 -2.99 -5.77
CA GLY A 166 6.42 -2.81 -5.01
C GLY A 166 7.67 -3.31 -5.74
N GLY A 167 8.80 -2.68 -5.50
CA GLY A 167 10.10 -3.08 -6.00
C GLY A 167 10.13 -3.33 -7.51
N ARG A 168 10.70 -4.47 -7.90
CA ARG A 168 10.77 -4.90 -9.31
C ARG A 168 9.46 -5.53 -9.83
N GLY A 169 8.33 -5.32 -9.13
CA GLY A 169 7.04 -5.87 -9.53
C GLY A 169 6.93 -7.38 -9.28
N ILE A 170 6.55 -8.15 -10.31
CA ILE A 170 6.33 -9.60 -10.17
C ILE A 170 7.51 -10.34 -9.54
N PRO A 171 8.78 -10.13 -9.93
CA PRO A 171 9.93 -10.77 -9.26
C PRO A 171 9.98 -10.54 -7.75
N THR A 172 9.68 -9.33 -7.27
CA THR A 172 9.60 -9.03 -5.84
C THR A 172 8.45 -9.79 -5.18
N LYS A 173 7.28 -9.86 -5.83
CA LYS A 173 6.14 -10.61 -5.31
C LYS A 173 6.42 -12.11 -5.22
N VAL A 174 7.04 -12.69 -6.23
CA VAL A 174 7.46 -14.11 -6.24
C VAL A 174 8.36 -14.39 -5.05
N TRP A 175 9.40 -13.56 -4.85
CA TRP A 175 10.31 -13.72 -3.72
C TRP A 175 9.57 -13.71 -2.38
N LEU A 176 8.63 -12.78 -2.18
CA LEU A 176 7.85 -12.69 -0.93
C LEU A 176 6.91 -13.89 -0.74
N LEU A 177 6.28 -14.39 -1.80
CA LEU A 177 5.44 -15.58 -1.76
C LEU A 177 6.25 -16.82 -1.42
N ASP A 178 7.42 -17.00 -2.04
CA ASP A 178 8.33 -18.12 -1.76
C ASP A 178 8.85 -18.05 -0.32
N HIS A 179 9.23 -16.85 0.15
CA HIS A 179 9.66 -16.63 1.53
C HIS A 179 8.60 -17.04 2.56
N GLU A 180 7.33 -16.77 2.26
CA GLU A 180 6.20 -17.16 3.10
C GLU A 180 5.66 -18.56 2.80
N SER A 181 6.32 -19.34 1.94
CA SER A 181 5.90 -20.70 1.52
C SER A 181 4.50 -20.74 0.90
N ILE A 182 4.07 -19.67 0.24
CA ILE A 182 2.77 -19.56 -0.44
C ILE A 182 2.88 -20.14 -1.85
N ALA A 183 2.12 -21.21 -2.12
CA ALA A 183 2.04 -21.78 -3.47
C ALA A 183 1.34 -20.81 -4.46
N HIS A 184 1.95 -20.60 -5.62
CA HIS A 184 1.47 -19.71 -6.68
C HIS A 184 1.74 -20.29 -8.07
N LEU A 185 1.12 -19.67 -9.12
CA LEU A 185 1.24 -20.05 -10.53
C LEU A 185 1.65 -18.84 -11.40
#